data_436934ae8778a00605b3a773d0851bac
#
_entry.id   436934ae8778a00605b3a773d0851bac
#
_cell.length_a   1.000
_cell.length_b   1.000
_cell.length_c   1.000
_cell.angle_alpha   90.00
_cell.angle_beta   90.00
_cell.angle_gamma   90.00
#
_symmetry.space_group_name_H-M   'P 1'
#
loop_
_entity.id
_entity.type
_entity.pdbx_description
1 polymer ?
#
loop_
_entity_poly.entity_id
_entity_poly.type
_entity_poly.pdbx_seq_one_letter_code
_entity_poly.pdbx_strand_id
1 'polypeptide(L)'
;MMIVWQWAQSHADRILLLVAVVVIAAALSKIVGRVLRRILDQSQIPSASIFVNLALATIWFFAVTFLLQPVFGINPTTLITALGVGGLALSLGFKDTIANIVGGFGLMLGKVIVPGDTITISGVTGTVVDITWRQTVVHERGGNELVIPNSLLNTSSLQRITPLSESCVLVPFTAKAQSDPADVSRRIAAAVIAATGDLALPAPVPAVRFTGFSPYGLEGNVVLFAKPDIARTTVNDAVVRALAHADFIEQRAAVGQ
;
A
#
# COMPACT_ATOMS: atom_id res chain seq x y z
N MET A 1 -4.69 -40.02 -60.62
CA MET A 1 -4.99 -40.51 -59.25
C MET A 1 -3.76 -41.05 -58.51
N MET A 2 -2.91 -41.89 -59.10
CA MET A 2 -1.70 -42.46 -58.43
C MET A 2 -0.71 -41.42 -57.92
N ILE A 3 -0.46 -40.36 -58.65
CA ILE A 3 0.51 -39.30 -58.25
C ILE A 3 0.03 -38.55 -56.99
N VAL A 4 -1.26 -38.25 -56.87
CA VAL A 4 -1.82 -37.58 -55.68
C VAL A 4 -1.77 -38.50 -54.45
N TRP A 5 -1.98 -39.78 -54.65
CA TRP A 5 -1.91 -40.78 -53.57
C TRP A 5 -0.48 -40.98 -53.05
N GLN A 6 0.49 -41.10 -53.94
CA GLN A 6 1.91 -41.19 -53.55
C GLN A 6 2.42 -39.93 -52.87
N TRP A 7 1.99 -38.76 -53.35
CA TRP A 7 2.32 -37.49 -52.71
C TRP A 7 1.69 -37.39 -51.31
N ALA A 8 0.44 -37.81 -51.16
CA ALA A 8 -0.24 -37.83 -49.87
C ALA A 8 0.42 -38.79 -48.87
N GLN A 9 0.89 -39.97 -49.32
CA GLN A 9 1.62 -40.91 -48.46
C GLN A 9 2.99 -40.38 -48.04
N SER A 10 3.73 -39.70 -48.90
CA SER A 10 5.04 -39.12 -48.58
C SER A 10 4.95 -37.88 -47.63
N HIS A 11 3.78 -37.28 -47.51
CA HIS A 11 3.53 -36.15 -46.61
C HIS A 11 2.51 -36.46 -45.51
N ALA A 12 2.16 -37.69 -45.33
CA ALA A 12 1.13 -38.13 -44.35
C ALA A 12 1.41 -37.66 -42.95
N ASP A 13 2.66 -37.74 -42.49
CA ASP A 13 3.06 -37.31 -41.13
C ASP A 13 2.87 -35.80 -40.95
N ARG A 14 3.19 -35.00 -41.97
CA ARG A 14 3.04 -33.53 -41.94
C ARG A 14 1.55 -33.13 -41.98
N ILE A 15 0.76 -33.82 -42.79
CA ILE A 15 -0.70 -33.58 -42.87
C ILE A 15 -1.36 -33.98 -41.54
N LEU A 16 -1.00 -35.12 -40.98
CA LEU A 16 -1.52 -35.57 -39.70
C LEU A 16 -1.16 -34.60 -38.56
N LEU A 17 0.09 -34.15 -38.53
CA LEU A 17 0.53 -33.15 -37.54
C LEU A 17 -0.21 -31.82 -37.70
N LEU A 18 -0.39 -31.33 -38.95
CA LEU A 18 -1.16 -30.12 -39.22
C LEU A 18 -2.60 -30.24 -38.72
N VAL A 19 -3.27 -31.33 -39.09
CA VAL A 19 -4.65 -31.58 -38.66
C VAL A 19 -4.74 -31.71 -37.14
N ALA A 20 -3.82 -32.42 -36.49
CA ALA A 20 -3.79 -32.57 -35.05
C ALA A 20 -3.63 -31.20 -34.32
N VAL A 21 -2.67 -30.39 -34.76
CA VAL A 21 -2.44 -29.05 -34.15
C VAL A 21 -3.63 -28.13 -34.37
N VAL A 22 -4.21 -28.10 -35.57
CA VAL A 22 -5.40 -27.27 -35.84
C VAL A 22 -6.59 -27.72 -35.01
N VAL A 23 -6.83 -29.03 -34.88
CA VAL A 23 -7.93 -29.57 -34.04
C VAL A 23 -7.70 -29.21 -32.57
N ILE A 24 -6.46 -29.36 -32.07
CA ILE A 24 -6.12 -28.99 -30.69
C ILE A 24 -6.28 -27.48 -30.47
N ALA A 25 -5.76 -26.63 -31.37
CA ALA A 25 -5.91 -25.20 -31.29
C ALA A 25 -7.37 -24.74 -31.33
N ALA A 26 -8.19 -25.35 -32.21
CA ALA A 26 -9.63 -25.08 -32.30
C ALA A 26 -10.38 -25.52 -31.02
N ALA A 27 -10.06 -26.69 -30.49
CA ALA A 27 -10.63 -27.17 -29.22
C ALA A 27 -10.26 -26.26 -28.05
N LEU A 28 -8.96 -25.90 -27.95
CA LEU A 28 -8.47 -24.99 -26.93
C LEU A 28 -9.09 -23.59 -27.04
N SER A 29 -9.18 -23.06 -28.27
CA SER A 29 -9.86 -21.79 -28.56
C SER A 29 -11.33 -21.81 -28.13
N LYS A 30 -12.02 -22.92 -28.40
CA LYS A 30 -13.43 -23.08 -28.00
C LYS A 30 -13.59 -23.13 -26.46
N ILE A 31 -12.69 -23.82 -25.77
CA ILE A 31 -12.71 -23.94 -24.32
C ILE A 31 -12.37 -22.58 -23.67
N VAL A 32 -11.23 -22.01 -24.04
CA VAL A 32 -10.76 -20.73 -23.49
C VAL A 32 -11.75 -19.61 -23.79
N GLY A 33 -12.25 -19.52 -25.03
CA GLY A 33 -13.22 -18.50 -25.40
C GLY A 33 -14.53 -18.63 -24.60
N ARG A 34 -14.98 -19.88 -24.32
CA ARG A 34 -16.19 -20.10 -23.52
C ARG A 34 -16.00 -19.76 -22.05
N VAL A 35 -14.85 -20.14 -21.46
CA VAL A 35 -14.51 -19.85 -20.07
C VAL A 35 -14.33 -18.35 -19.88
N LEU A 36 -13.54 -17.70 -20.73
CA LEU A 36 -13.31 -16.26 -20.66
C LEU A 36 -14.62 -15.46 -20.76
N ARG A 37 -15.45 -15.75 -21.77
CA ARG A 37 -16.75 -15.07 -21.90
C ARG A 37 -17.60 -15.24 -20.65
N ARG A 38 -17.69 -16.48 -20.11
CA ARG A 38 -18.47 -16.73 -18.88
C ARG A 38 -18.00 -15.90 -17.68
N ILE A 39 -16.68 -15.76 -17.52
CA ILE A 39 -16.10 -14.99 -16.41
C ILE A 39 -16.29 -13.48 -16.62
N LEU A 40 -16.00 -13.00 -17.84
CA LEU A 40 -16.05 -11.57 -18.13
C LEU A 40 -17.48 -11.03 -18.22
N ASP A 41 -18.43 -11.83 -18.75
CA ASP A 41 -19.85 -11.45 -18.81
C ASP A 41 -20.46 -11.29 -17.40
N GLN A 42 -20.00 -12.09 -16.43
CA GLN A 42 -20.41 -11.95 -15.01
C GLN A 42 -19.84 -10.70 -14.34
N SER A 43 -18.71 -10.20 -14.83
CA SER A 43 -17.98 -9.09 -14.20
C SER A 43 -18.40 -7.71 -14.72
N GLN A 44 -19.38 -7.61 -15.63
CA GLN A 44 -19.86 -6.36 -16.25
C GLN A 44 -18.74 -5.49 -16.85
N ILE A 45 -17.65 -6.10 -17.33
CA ILE A 45 -16.49 -5.41 -17.87
C ILE A 45 -16.83 -4.88 -19.27
N PRO A 46 -16.74 -3.57 -19.52
CA PRO A 46 -16.89 -3.03 -20.88
C PRO A 46 -15.84 -3.63 -21.82
N SER A 47 -16.24 -4.02 -23.02
CA SER A 47 -15.36 -4.56 -24.06
C SER A 47 -14.67 -5.89 -23.73
N ALA A 48 -15.34 -6.78 -23.00
CA ALA A 48 -14.90 -8.14 -22.69
C ALA A 48 -14.40 -8.94 -23.93
N SER A 49 -14.96 -8.63 -25.11
CA SER A 49 -14.58 -9.23 -26.38
C SER A 49 -13.11 -9.04 -26.77
N ILE A 50 -12.48 -7.93 -26.35
CA ILE A 50 -11.06 -7.66 -26.64
C ILE A 50 -10.17 -8.71 -26.00
N PHE A 51 -10.41 -9.03 -24.72
CA PHE A 51 -9.65 -10.03 -23.98
C PHE A 51 -9.81 -11.43 -24.58
N VAL A 52 -11.04 -11.78 -24.98
CA VAL A 52 -11.30 -13.04 -25.64
C VAL A 52 -10.55 -13.13 -26.97
N ASN A 53 -10.66 -12.10 -27.81
CA ASN A 53 -10.00 -12.08 -29.12
C ASN A 53 -8.48 -12.12 -28.99
N LEU A 54 -7.91 -11.42 -28.02
CA LEU A 54 -6.46 -11.45 -27.76
C LEU A 54 -6.01 -12.86 -27.35
N ALA A 55 -6.72 -13.52 -26.45
CA ALA A 55 -6.43 -14.90 -26.05
C ALA A 55 -6.51 -15.87 -27.22
N LEU A 56 -7.55 -15.76 -28.06
CA LEU A 56 -7.70 -16.58 -29.25
C LEU A 56 -6.59 -16.32 -30.28
N ALA A 57 -6.26 -15.06 -30.53
CA ALA A 57 -5.16 -14.69 -31.43
C ALA A 57 -3.82 -15.26 -30.94
N THR A 58 -3.57 -15.25 -29.65
CA THR A 58 -2.38 -15.86 -29.04
C THR A 58 -2.32 -17.36 -29.27
N ILE A 59 -3.42 -18.09 -29.05
CA ILE A 59 -3.49 -19.54 -29.32
C ILE A 59 -3.16 -19.85 -30.79
N TRP A 60 -3.80 -19.16 -31.71
CA TRP A 60 -3.57 -19.37 -33.15
C TRP A 60 -2.16 -18.96 -33.59
N PHE A 61 -1.61 -17.89 -32.99
CA PHE A 61 -0.24 -17.46 -33.25
C PHE A 61 0.76 -18.57 -32.89
N PHE A 62 0.66 -19.17 -31.71
CA PHE A 62 1.51 -20.28 -31.31
C PHE A 62 1.29 -21.53 -32.14
N ALA A 63 0.05 -21.84 -32.50
CA ALA A 63 -0.27 -22.98 -33.37
C ALA A 63 0.40 -22.85 -34.76
N VAL A 64 0.31 -21.68 -35.36
CA VAL A 64 0.96 -21.39 -36.65
C VAL A 64 2.48 -21.44 -36.51
N THR A 65 3.05 -20.82 -35.49
CA THR A 65 4.50 -20.81 -35.22
C THR A 65 5.05 -22.22 -35.06
N PHE A 66 4.30 -23.11 -34.37
CA PHE A 66 4.69 -24.51 -34.19
C PHE A 66 4.68 -25.30 -35.51
N LEU A 67 3.79 -24.96 -36.42
CA LEU A 67 3.65 -25.65 -37.72
C LEU A 67 4.65 -25.18 -38.78
N LEU A 68 5.31 -24.02 -38.60
CA LEU A 68 6.19 -23.39 -39.58
C LEU A 68 7.34 -24.33 -40.00
N GLN A 69 8.03 -24.94 -39.07
CA GLN A 69 9.19 -25.75 -39.37
C GLN A 69 8.80 -27.16 -39.86
N PRO A 70 7.95 -27.94 -39.16
CA PRO A 70 7.67 -29.34 -39.58
C PRO A 70 6.84 -29.43 -40.84
N VAL A 71 5.93 -28.47 -41.12
CA VAL A 71 5.05 -28.50 -42.27
C VAL A 71 5.61 -27.73 -43.46
N PHE A 72 6.08 -26.48 -43.18
CA PHE A 72 6.49 -25.55 -44.23
C PHE A 72 8.00 -25.48 -44.42
N GLY A 73 8.80 -26.09 -43.55
CA GLY A 73 10.27 -26.01 -43.59
C GLY A 73 10.85 -24.61 -43.26
N ILE A 74 10.02 -23.70 -42.73
CA ILE A 74 10.39 -22.34 -42.40
C ILE A 74 10.90 -22.31 -40.96
N ASN A 75 12.11 -21.80 -40.75
CA ASN A 75 12.69 -21.70 -39.42
C ASN A 75 11.95 -20.63 -38.59
N PRO A 76 11.30 -20.98 -37.48
CA PRO A 76 10.56 -20.02 -36.67
C PRO A 76 11.43 -19.11 -35.79
N THR A 77 12.76 -19.27 -35.82
CA THR A 77 13.68 -18.57 -34.91
C THR A 77 13.50 -17.04 -34.94
N THR A 78 13.32 -16.47 -36.13
CA THR A 78 13.11 -15.01 -36.27
C THR A 78 11.82 -14.55 -35.56
N LEU A 79 10.73 -15.34 -35.67
CA LEU A 79 9.48 -15.05 -34.98
C LEU A 79 9.62 -15.19 -33.48
N ILE A 80 10.31 -16.24 -33.02
CA ILE A 80 10.56 -16.49 -31.60
C ILE A 80 11.41 -15.37 -31.01
N THR A 81 12.46 -14.91 -31.73
CA THR A 81 13.29 -13.76 -31.32
C THR A 81 12.48 -12.48 -31.25
N ALA A 82 11.67 -12.18 -32.26
CA ALA A 82 10.79 -11.02 -32.27
C ALA A 82 9.79 -11.04 -31.10
N LEU A 83 9.21 -12.23 -30.80
CA LEU A 83 8.37 -12.42 -29.63
C LEU A 83 9.13 -12.18 -28.31
N GLY A 84 10.38 -12.62 -28.22
CA GLY A 84 11.23 -12.40 -27.05
C GLY A 84 11.43 -10.90 -26.78
N VAL A 85 11.76 -10.13 -27.82
CA VAL A 85 11.92 -8.68 -27.72
C VAL A 85 10.58 -8.00 -27.40
N GLY A 86 9.51 -8.39 -28.10
CA GLY A 86 8.15 -7.89 -27.81
C GLY A 86 7.66 -8.25 -26.41
N GLY A 87 7.97 -9.45 -25.95
CA GLY A 87 7.67 -9.91 -24.59
C GLY A 87 8.41 -9.10 -23.52
N LEU A 88 9.67 -8.74 -23.78
CA LEU A 88 10.43 -7.86 -22.89
C LEU A 88 9.79 -6.46 -22.79
N ALA A 89 9.41 -5.87 -23.92
CA ALA A 89 8.74 -4.58 -23.95
C ALA A 89 7.40 -4.63 -23.19
N LEU A 90 6.62 -5.70 -23.41
CA LEU A 90 5.36 -5.92 -22.71
C LEU A 90 5.57 -6.11 -21.19
N SER A 91 6.59 -6.87 -20.79
CA SER A 91 6.95 -7.09 -19.39
C SER A 91 7.31 -5.79 -18.68
N LEU A 92 8.06 -4.89 -19.36
CA LEU A 92 8.35 -3.56 -18.82
C LEU A 92 7.08 -2.71 -18.67
N GLY A 93 6.14 -2.80 -19.61
CA GLY A 93 4.84 -2.14 -19.52
C GLY A 93 3.97 -2.64 -18.34
N PHE A 94 4.08 -3.90 -17.97
CA PHE A 94 3.33 -4.49 -16.84
C PHE A 94 4.07 -4.45 -15.49
N LYS A 95 5.30 -3.92 -15.45
CA LYS A 95 6.14 -3.90 -14.26
C LYS A 95 5.40 -3.40 -13.01
N ASP A 96 4.75 -2.26 -13.11
CA ASP A 96 4.07 -1.64 -11.97
C ASP A 96 2.81 -2.42 -11.55
N THR A 97 2.11 -3.00 -12.51
CA THR A 97 0.97 -3.87 -12.23
C THR A 97 1.39 -5.10 -11.44
N ILE A 98 2.46 -5.77 -11.88
CA ILE A 98 3.01 -6.94 -11.19
C ILE A 98 3.54 -6.54 -9.81
N ALA A 99 4.25 -5.41 -9.71
CA ALA A 99 4.75 -4.90 -8.43
C ALA A 99 3.61 -4.64 -7.43
N ASN A 100 2.49 -4.09 -7.89
CA ASN A 100 1.31 -3.87 -7.04
C ASN A 100 0.67 -5.18 -6.57
N ILE A 101 0.55 -6.17 -7.47
CA ILE A 101 -0.02 -7.48 -7.13
C ILE A 101 0.86 -8.18 -6.09
N VAL A 102 2.16 -8.29 -6.36
CA VAL A 102 3.12 -8.93 -5.44
C VAL A 102 3.18 -8.19 -4.11
N GLY A 103 3.17 -6.84 -4.16
CA GLY A 103 3.10 -5.99 -2.98
C GLY A 103 1.83 -6.24 -2.15
N GLY A 104 0.67 -6.31 -2.79
CA GLY A 104 -0.61 -6.59 -2.13
C GLY A 104 -0.62 -7.95 -1.44
N PHE A 105 -0.16 -9.00 -2.12
CA PHE A 105 0.01 -10.31 -1.50
C PHE A 105 0.98 -10.29 -0.32
N GLY A 106 2.10 -9.57 -0.45
CA GLY A 106 3.09 -9.41 0.63
C GLY A 106 2.48 -8.73 1.86
N LEU A 107 1.71 -7.66 1.68
CA LEU A 107 1.02 -6.95 2.77
C LEU A 107 -0.01 -7.83 3.48
N MET A 108 -0.84 -8.57 2.70
CA MET A 108 -1.90 -9.43 3.25
C MET A 108 -1.32 -10.65 3.98
N LEU A 109 -0.38 -11.38 3.36
CA LEU A 109 0.20 -12.59 3.94
C LEU A 109 1.12 -12.27 5.11
N GLY A 110 1.92 -11.21 4.98
CA GLY A 110 2.84 -10.76 6.03
C GLY A 110 2.15 -10.02 7.18
N LYS A 111 0.86 -9.67 7.04
CA LYS A 111 0.10 -8.85 8.01
C LYS A 111 0.90 -7.61 8.44
N VAL A 112 1.61 -7.00 7.49
CA VAL A 112 2.40 -5.79 7.75
C VAL A 112 1.50 -4.65 8.21
N ILE A 113 0.34 -4.55 7.57
CA ILE A 113 -0.80 -3.72 7.96
C ILE A 113 -2.07 -4.54 7.84
N VAL A 114 -3.08 -4.20 8.61
CA VAL A 114 -4.40 -4.82 8.53
C VAL A 114 -5.48 -3.73 8.52
N PRO A 115 -6.68 -4.01 7.96
CA PRO A 115 -7.81 -3.10 8.09
C PRO A 115 -8.05 -2.73 9.56
N GLY A 116 -8.22 -1.42 9.84
CA GLY A 116 -8.31 -0.86 11.17
C GLY A 116 -7.00 -0.27 11.71
N ASP A 117 -5.85 -0.59 11.14
CA ASP A 117 -4.58 0.04 11.52
C ASP A 117 -4.55 1.53 11.12
N THR A 118 -4.06 2.38 12.01
CA THR A 118 -3.73 3.77 11.66
C THR A 118 -2.27 3.83 11.19
N ILE A 119 -2.06 4.33 9.98
CA ILE A 119 -0.74 4.43 9.36
C ILE A 119 -0.41 5.84 8.94
N THR A 120 0.88 6.15 8.91
CA THR A 120 1.40 7.36 8.25
C THR A 120 2.32 6.94 7.11
N ILE A 121 2.02 7.42 5.93
CA ILE A 121 2.83 7.22 4.73
C ILE A 121 2.92 8.53 3.95
N SER A 122 4.12 8.89 3.49
CA SER A 122 4.37 10.12 2.71
C SER A 122 3.79 11.39 3.37
N GLY A 123 3.77 11.44 4.71
CA GLY A 123 3.25 12.57 5.47
C GLY A 123 1.74 12.57 5.70
N VAL A 124 1.00 11.64 5.12
CA VAL A 124 -0.44 11.49 5.30
C VAL A 124 -0.73 10.42 6.35
N THR A 125 -1.60 10.75 7.30
CA THR A 125 -2.05 9.83 8.36
C THR A 125 -3.52 9.48 8.19
N GLY A 126 -3.82 8.18 8.23
CA GLY A 126 -5.19 7.71 8.12
C GLY A 126 -5.35 6.25 8.55
N THR A 127 -6.59 5.79 8.60
CA THR A 127 -6.95 4.42 8.96
C THR A 127 -7.13 3.56 7.73
N VAL A 128 -6.49 2.41 7.69
CA VAL A 128 -6.63 1.42 6.62
C VAL A 128 -8.05 0.86 6.65
N VAL A 129 -8.77 1.00 5.54
CA VAL A 129 -10.14 0.49 5.38
C VAL A 129 -10.13 -0.86 4.69
N ASP A 130 -9.40 -0.97 3.60
CA ASP A 130 -9.34 -2.19 2.79
C ASP A 130 -7.98 -2.34 2.09
N ILE A 131 -7.59 -3.60 1.87
CA ILE A 131 -6.38 -3.98 1.16
C ILE A 131 -6.79 -4.92 0.03
N THR A 132 -6.75 -4.42 -1.18
CA THR A 132 -7.03 -5.21 -2.38
C THR A 132 -5.73 -5.77 -2.98
N TRP A 133 -5.85 -6.59 -4.02
CA TRP A 133 -4.70 -7.14 -4.73
C TRP A 133 -3.79 -6.08 -5.39
N ARG A 134 -4.30 -4.87 -5.66
CA ARG A 134 -3.57 -3.80 -6.37
C ARG A 134 -3.32 -2.56 -5.52
N GLN A 135 -4.21 -2.25 -4.60
CA GLN A 135 -4.22 -0.98 -3.87
C GLN A 135 -4.75 -1.15 -2.46
N THR A 136 -4.36 -0.26 -1.59
CA THR A 136 -4.87 -0.13 -0.22
C THR A 136 -5.66 1.17 -0.12
N VAL A 137 -6.81 1.12 0.52
CA VAL A 137 -7.69 2.27 0.76
C VAL A 137 -7.50 2.73 2.20
N VAL A 138 -7.23 4.01 2.37
CA VAL A 138 -6.99 4.66 3.66
C VAL A 138 -7.93 5.86 3.81
N HIS A 139 -8.67 5.91 4.92
CA HIS A 139 -9.45 7.10 5.28
C HIS A 139 -8.60 8.05 6.11
N GLU A 140 -8.37 9.24 5.59
CA GLU A 140 -7.69 10.32 6.31
C GLU A 140 -8.56 10.86 7.45
N ARG A 141 -7.91 11.44 8.46
CA ARG A 141 -8.62 12.13 9.56
C ARG A 141 -9.47 13.30 9.09
N GLY A 142 -9.16 13.91 7.95
CA GLY A 142 -9.94 14.97 7.31
C GLY A 142 -11.19 14.50 6.61
N GLY A 143 -11.46 13.18 6.55
CA GLY A 143 -12.62 12.59 5.88
C GLY A 143 -12.38 12.23 4.41
N ASN A 144 -11.19 12.47 3.88
CA ASN A 144 -10.85 12.08 2.51
C ASN A 144 -10.52 10.59 2.43
N GLU A 145 -10.78 9.99 1.28
CA GLU A 145 -10.35 8.65 0.95
C GLU A 145 -9.08 8.71 0.08
N LEU A 146 -8.02 8.08 0.54
CA LEU A 146 -6.76 7.98 -0.17
C LEU A 146 -6.56 6.56 -0.68
N VAL A 147 -6.38 6.42 -1.99
CA VAL A 147 -6.11 5.14 -2.65
C VAL A 147 -4.62 5.05 -2.94
N ILE A 148 -3.94 4.13 -2.29
CA ILE A 148 -2.48 3.97 -2.35
C ILE A 148 -2.13 2.69 -3.10
N PRO A 149 -1.34 2.74 -4.19
CA PRO A 149 -0.81 1.55 -4.83
C PRO A 149 0.02 0.69 -3.86
N ASN A 150 -0.20 -0.62 -3.84
CA ASN A 150 0.49 -1.52 -2.89
C ASN A 150 2.01 -1.53 -3.08
N SER A 151 2.50 -1.31 -4.29
CA SER A 151 3.94 -1.18 -4.57
C SER A 151 4.56 -0.02 -3.80
N LEU A 152 3.85 1.09 -3.64
CA LEU A 152 4.32 2.25 -2.87
C LEU A 152 4.42 1.92 -1.38
N LEU A 153 3.41 1.24 -0.81
CA LEU A 153 3.44 0.79 0.59
C LEU A 153 4.60 -0.17 0.87
N ASN A 154 4.96 -0.99 -0.11
CA ASN A 154 6.02 -1.98 0.02
C ASN A 154 7.44 -1.40 -0.13
N THR A 155 7.58 -0.24 -0.77
CA THR A 155 8.88 0.39 -1.06
C THR A 155 9.14 1.66 -0.25
N SER A 156 8.12 2.22 0.40
CA SER A 156 8.22 3.43 1.21
C SER A 156 8.33 3.10 2.70
N SER A 157 8.89 4.04 3.47
CA SER A 157 8.83 3.96 4.92
C SER A 157 7.39 4.15 5.39
N LEU A 158 6.87 3.16 6.08
CA LEU A 158 5.54 3.13 6.67
C LEU A 158 5.65 3.19 8.19
N GLN A 159 4.96 4.13 8.81
CA GLN A 159 4.82 4.19 10.26
C GLN A 159 3.43 3.72 10.67
N ARG A 160 3.35 2.64 11.44
CA ARG A 160 2.11 2.20 12.07
C ARG A 160 1.95 2.88 13.41
N ILE A 161 0.87 3.65 13.56
CA ILE A 161 0.54 4.36 14.78
C ILE A 161 -0.13 3.39 15.74
N THR A 162 0.51 3.16 16.88
CA THR A 162 -0.08 2.35 17.94
C THR A 162 -1.10 3.15 18.74
N PRO A 163 -2.10 2.52 19.39
CA PRO A 163 -3.04 3.23 20.25
C PRO A 163 -2.35 4.08 21.32
N LEU A 164 -1.23 3.60 21.85
CA LEU A 164 -0.43 4.36 22.81
C LEU A 164 0.20 5.61 22.16
N SER A 165 0.78 5.47 20.96
CA SER A 165 1.34 6.61 20.23
C SER A 165 0.24 7.61 19.83
N GLU A 166 -0.93 7.12 19.49
CA GLU A 166 -2.07 7.96 19.15
C GLU A 166 -2.59 8.76 20.36
N SER A 167 -2.56 8.19 21.55
CA SER A 167 -2.98 8.83 22.79
C SER A 167 -1.95 9.82 23.37
N CYS A 168 -0.76 9.90 22.80
CA CYS A 168 0.31 10.78 23.27
C CYS A 168 -0.08 12.25 23.12
N VAL A 169 0.07 12.99 24.23
CA VAL A 169 -0.14 14.44 24.32
C VAL A 169 1.19 15.09 24.70
N LEU A 170 1.60 16.06 23.90
CA LEU A 170 2.79 16.86 24.13
C LEU A 170 2.36 18.29 24.40
N VAL A 171 2.61 18.79 25.60
CA VAL A 171 2.26 20.15 26.00
C VAL A 171 3.55 20.93 26.21
N PRO A 172 3.88 21.89 25.34
CA PRO A 172 5.06 22.71 25.47
C PRO A 172 4.91 23.68 26.63
N PHE A 173 6.01 23.94 27.34
CA PHE A 173 6.09 24.97 28.35
C PHE A 173 7.44 25.66 28.29
N THR A 174 7.51 26.89 28.87
CA THR A 174 8.75 27.62 29.11
C THR A 174 8.80 27.98 30.59
N ALA A 175 9.82 27.50 31.30
CA ALA A 175 10.07 27.87 32.68
C ALA A 175 11.01 29.06 32.75
N LYS A 176 10.88 29.91 33.77
CA LYS A 176 11.75 31.05 33.97
C LYS A 176 13.22 30.64 34.05
N ALA A 177 14.10 31.43 33.47
CA ALA A 177 15.53 31.13 33.33
C ALA A 177 16.26 30.81 34.64
N GLN A 178 15.79 31.36 35.76
CA GLN A 178 16.38 31.18 37.08
C GLN A 178 15.79 30.02 37.89
N SER A 179 14.85 29.26 37.30
CA SER A 179 14.20 28.14 37.98
C SER A 179 15.10 26.90 38.01
N ASP A 180 15.11 26.18 39.12
CA ASP A 180 15.78 24.87 39.20
C ASP A 180 15.00 23.84 38.37
N PRO A 181 15.63 23.19 37.37
CA PRO A 181 14.95 22.21 36.51
C PRO A 181 14.36 21.02 37.28
N ALA A 182 15.00 20.59 38.38
CA ALA A 182 14.52 19.47 39.16
C ALA A 182 13.26 19.85 39.95
N ASP A 183 13.21 21.05 40.49
CA ASP A 183 12.02 21.55 41.16
C ASP A 183 10.86 21.79 40.20
N VAL A 184 11.13 22.43 39.06
CA VAL A 184 10.14 22.64 37.99
C VAL A 184 9.54 21.32 37.56
N SER A 185 10.37 20.28 37.32
CA SER A 185 9.90 18.97 36.89
C SER A 185 8.97 18.34 37.91
N ARG A 186 9.32 18.38 39.21
CA ARG A 186 8.45 17.84 40.29
C ARG A 186 7.12 18.58 40.37
N ARG A 187 7.15 19.90 40.35
CA ARG A 187 5.94 20.73 40.47
C ARG A 187 5.03 20.60 39.28
N ILE A 188 5.55 20.53 38.06
CA ILE A 188 4.76 20.26 36.86
C ILE A 188 4.14 18.87 36.96
N ALA A 189 4.93 17.84 37.26
CA ALA A 189 4.41 16.47 37.36
C ALA A 189 3.28 16.36 38.39
N ALA A 190 3.42 16.97 39.56
CA ALA A 190 2.39 16.97 40.59
C ALA A 190 1.11 17.69 40.13
N ALA A 191 1.25 18.88 39.54
CA ALA A 191 0.13 19.67 39.03
C ALA A 191 -0.63 18.93 37.91
N VAL A 192 0.14 18.35 37.00
CA VAL A 192 -0.44 17.58 35.85
C VAL A 192 -1.16 16.34 36.32
N ILE A 193 -0.57 15.55 37.22
CA ILE A 193 -1.21 14.35 37.78
C ILE A 193 -2.54 14.73 38.48
N ALA A 194 -2.52 15.81 39.27
CA ALA A 194 -3.73 16.27 39.96
C ALA A 194 -4.83 16.73 38.98
N ALA A 195 -4.46 17.40 37.89
CA ALA A 195 -5.41 17.92 36.92
C ALA A 195 -5.91 16.89 35.90
N THR A 196 -5.14 15.83 35.63
CA THR A 196 -5.42 14.88 34.54
C THR A 196 -5.66 13.45 35.01
N GLY A 197 -5.80 13.19 36.32
CA GLY A 197 -5.97 11.83 36.86
C GLY A 197 -7.13 11.04 36.27
N ASP A 198 -8.25 11.72 35.95
CA ASP A 198 -9.41 11.09 35.28
C ASP A 198 -9.31 11.08 33.76
N LEU A 199 -8.43 11.87 33.17
CA LEU A 199 -8.32 12.08 31.73
C LEU A 199 -7.12 11.34 31.09
N ALA A 200 -6.06 11.14 31.87
CA ALA A 200 -4.83 10.52 31.40
C ALA A 200 -4.69 9.07 31.89
N LEU A 201 -3.90 8.27 31.15
CA LEU A 201 -3.51 6.93 31.58
C LEU A 201 -2.63 7.02 32.86
N PRO A 202 -2.82 6.11 33.83
CA PRO A 202 -1.99 6.09 35.02
C PRO A 202 -0.55 5.63 34.76
N ALA A 203 -0.34 4.93 33.66
CA ALA A 203 0.96 4.48 33.17
C ALA A 203 1.00 4.55 31.64
N PRO A 204 2.07 5.10 31.02
CA PRO A 204 3.23 5.74 31.67
C PRO A 204 2.85 7.04 32.43
N VAL A 205 3.52 7.28 33.55
CA VAL A 205 3.32 8.49 34.35
C VAL A 205 3.72 9.74 33.52
N PRO A 206 3.00 10.87 33.68
CA PRO A 206 3.38 12.11 33.03
C PRO A 206 4.86 12.46 33.24
N ALA A 207 5.58 12.70 32.16
CA ALA A 207 7.00 12.98 32.18
C ALA A 207 7.29 14.41 31.70
N VAL A 208 8.20 15.11 32.39
CA VAL A 208 8.68 16.42 32.00
C VAL A 208 10.02 16.24 31.29
N ARG A 209 10.13 16.74 30.07
CA ARG A 209 11.34 16.68 29.24
C ARG A 209 11.76 18.09 28.83
N PHE A 210 12.92 18.49 29.23
CA PHE A 210 13.51 19.76 28.76
C PHE A 210 14.08 19.56 27.37
N THR A 211 13.87 20.53 26.50
CA THR A 211 14.26 20.47 25.09
C THR A 211 15.38 21.46 24.77
N GLY A 212 15.51 22.52 25.56
CA GLY A 212 16.55 23.53 25.34
C GLY A 212 16.32 24.80 26.13
N PHE A 213 16.99 25.85 25.67
CA PHE A 213 16.91 27.20 26.22
C PHE A 213 16.44 28.17 25.14
N SER A 214 15.62 29.14 25.55
CA SER A 214 15.24 30.26 24.72
C SER A 214 15.62 31.58 25.44
N PRO A 215 15.50 32.73 24.78
CA PRO A 215 15.66 34.02 25.42
C PRO A 215 14.71 34.27 26.60
N TYR A 216 13.67 33.49 26.70
CA TYR A 216 12.63 33.60 27.73
C TYR A 216 12.84 32.65 28.91
N GLY A 217 13.64 31.59 28.72
CA GLY A 217 13.88 30.64 29.79
C GLY A 217 14.20 29.22 29.30
N LEU A 218 13.91 28.26 30.17
CA LEU A 218 14.13 26.84 29.95
C LEU A 218 12.90 26.22 29.30
N GLU A 219 13.06 25.72 28.09
CA GLU A 219 11.98 25.10 27.31
C GLU A 219 11.86 23.61 27.59
N GLY A 220 10.63 23.11 27.55
CA GLY A 220 10.36 21.70 27.72
C GLY A 220 8.98 21.31 27.25
N ASN A 221 8.73 19.99 27.28
CA ASN A 221 7.44 19.40 26.99
C ASN A 221 6.98 18.51 28.15
N VAL A 222 5.71 18.61 28.50
CA VAL A 222 5.03 17.60 29.30
C VAL A 222 4.53 16.52 28.37
N VAL A 223 4.90 15.29 28.62
CA VAL A 223 4.52 14.12 27.85
C VAL A 223 3.58 13.26 28.70
N LEU A 224 2.37 13.05 28.24
CA LEU A 224 1.41 12.18 28.89
C LEU A 224 0.52 11.48 27.84
N PHE A 225 -0.32 10.55 28.27
CA PHE A 225 -1.13 9.74 27.39
C PHE A 225 -2.60 9.83 27.79
N ALA A 226 -3.47 10.21 26.86
CA ALA A 226 -4.90 10.27 27.09
C ALA A 226 -5.49 8.88 27.30
N LYS A 227 -6.53 8.76 28.13
CA LYS A 227 -7.33 7.53 28.21
C LYS A 227 -8.05 7.29 26.88
N PRO A 228 -8.40 6.02 26.54
CA PRO A 228 -9.32 5.73 25.45
C PRO A 228 -10.58 6.58 25.59
N ASP A 229 -11.11 7.05 24.47
CA ASP A 229 -12.31 7.87 24.36
C ASP A 229 -12.19 9.32 24.90
N ILE A 230 -11.02 9.72 25.41
CA ILE A 230 -10.75 11.12 25.77
C ILE A 230 -9.99 11.82 24.65
N ALA A 231 -10.54 12.94 24.17
CA ALA A 231 -9.87 13.72 23.15
C ALA A 231 -8.55 14.32 23.70
N ARG A 232 -7.46 14.21 22.93
CA ARG A 232 -6.15 14.77 23.29
C ARG A 232 -6.20 16.28 23.58
N THR A 233 -7.07 16.98 22.89
CA THR A 233 -7.31 18.41 23.10
C THR A 233 -7.85 18.72 24.49
N THR A 234 -8.70 17.85 25.04
CA THR A 234 -9.23 17.97 26.41
C THR A 234 -8.11 17.81 27.44
N VAL A 235 -7.25 16.81 27.23
CA VAL A 235 -6.09 16.57 28.12
C VAL A 235 -5.09 17.73 28.01
N ASN A 236 -4.83 18.22 26.80
CA ASN A 236 -3.96 19.38 26.58
C ASN A 236 -4.49 20.62 27.31
N ASP A 237 -5.76 20.94 27.16
CA ASP A 237 -6.41 22.09 27.82
C ASP A 237 -6.32 21.98 29.35
N ALA A 238 -6.56 20.78 29.91
CA ALA A 238 -6.43 20.54 31.34
C ALA A 238 -4.99 20.81 31.85
N VAL A 239 -3.96 20.36 31.12
CA VAL A 239 -2.57 20.61 31.47
C VAL A 239 -2.23 22.09 31.36
N VAL A 240 -2.64 22.75 30.26
CA VAL A 240 -2.39 24.20 30.08
C VAL A 240 -3.02 25.01 31.21
N ARG A 241 -4.26 24.72 31.59
CA ARG A 241 -4.96 25.38 32.71
C ARG A 241 -4.23 25.14 34.05
N ALA A 242 -3.78 23.92 34.27
CA ALA A 242 -3.05 23.60 35.51
C ALA A 242 -1.73 24.35 35.65
N LEU A 243 -1.08 24.66 34.53
CA LEU A 243 0.21 25.39 34.51
C LEU A 243 0.08 26.89 34.33
N ALA A 244 -1.07 27.41 33.88
CA ALA A 244 -1.27 28.81 33.48
C ALA A 244 -0.93 29.84 34.58
N HIS A 245 -1.08 29.46 35.84
CA HIS A 245 -0.83 30.38 36.98
C HIS A 245 0.38 29.98 37.83
N ALA A 246 1.19 29.04 37.35
CA ALA A 246 2.38 28.62 38.07
C ALA A 246 3.45 29.71 38.04
N ASP A 247 3.98 30.08 39.22
CA ASP A 247 4.95 31.16 39.41
C ASP A 247 6.30 30.93 38.70
N PHE A 248 6.63 29.69 38.37
CA PHE A 248 7.83 29.29 37.67
C PHE A 248 7.66 29.23 36.14
N ILE A 249 6.45 29.35 35.61
CA ILE A 249 6.20 29.41 34.17
C ILE A 249 6.39 30.82 33.65
N GLU A 250 7.04 30.96 32.52
CA GLU A 250 7.18 32.24 31.82
C GLU A 250 5.87 32.54 31.06
N GLN A 251 5.27 33.68 31.38
CA GLN A 251 3.96 34.08 30.85
C GLN A 251 4.05 35.16 29.76
N ARG A 252 5.24 35.56 29.37
CA ARG A 252 5.40 36.57 28.31
C ARG A 252 4.94 35.94 26.99
N ALA A 253 3.97 36.59 26.37
CA ALA A 253 3.58 36.23 25.01
C ALA A 253 4.81 36.40 24.10
N ALA A 254 5.11 35.37 23.31
CA ALA A 254 6.03 35.53 22.20
C ALA A 254 5.42 36.58 21.26
N VAL A 255 6.00 37.79 21.27
CA VAL A 255 5.65 38.81 20.27
C VAL A 255 6.12 38.24 18.94
N GLY A 256 5.19 37.90 18.09
CA GLY A 256 5.45 37.24 16.83
C GLY A 256 6.49 37.97 15.98
N GLN A 257 7.41 37.18 15.44
CA GLN A 257 8.27 37.56 14.32
C GLN A 257 7.54 37.25 13.01
#